data_6f41a27c2b15abfbe254586b225aa670
#
_entry.id   6f41a27c2b15abfbe254586b225aa670
#
_cell.length_a   1.000
_cell.length_b   1.000
_cell.length_c   1.000
_cell.angle_alpha   90.00
_cell.angle_beta   90.00
_cell.angle_gamma   90.00
#
_symmetry.space_group_name_H-M   'P 1'
#
loop_
_entity.id
_entity.type
_entity.pdbx_description
1 polymer ?
#
loop_
_entity_poly.entity_id
_entity_poly.type
_entity_poly.pdbx_seq_one_letter_code
_entity_poly.pdbx_strand_id
1 'polypeptide(L)'
;TNLSPNNNKIGVQFEMPLLFRKERGDLELAKLKVQDEQLSYVNNKMYLKAKIKQAQNDVLNAQNQLDIYSQTVLDSRQLFEAEKTMFEQGESSLFLVNARELTYIQANLKYIEVLCKYQQALLSLRFALASFM
;
A
#
# COMPACT_ATOMS: atom_id res chain seq x y z
N THR A 1 -35.20 76.76 -36.50
CA THR A 1 -34.92 75.38 -36.70
C THR A 1 -33.46 75.09 -36.35
N ASN A 2 -33.21 74.58 -35.12
CA ASN A 2 -31.91 74.22 -34.62
C ASN A 2 -31.60 72.76 -35.04
N LEU A 3 -30.72 72.63 -36.02
CA LEU A 3 -30.04 71.35 -36.32
C LEU A 3 -28.83 71.22 -35.42
N SER A 4 -28.90 70.45 -34.35
CA SER A 4 -27.74 70.06 -33.57
C SER A 4 -27.01 68.96 -34.38
N PRO A 5 -25.70 69.08 -34.69
CA PRO A 5 -24.95 68.04 -35.36
C PRO A 5 -24.72 66.90 -34.36
N ASN A 6 -25.21 65.69 -34.65
CA ASN A 6 -24.91 64.49 -33.93
C ASN A 6 -23.37 64.26 -33.96
N ASN A 7 -22.73 64.51 -32.87
CA ASN A 7 -21.29 64.29 -32.71
C ASN A 7 -21.03 62.81 -32.37
N ASN A 8 -21.13 61.96 -33.34
CA ASN A 8 -20.81 60.55 -33.21
C ASN A 8 -19.30 60.38 -33.40
N LYS A 9 -18.61 60.14 -32.28
CA LYS A 9 -17.18 59.75 -32.33
C LYS A 9 -17.10 58.22 -32.37
N ILE A 10 -16.72 57.68 -33.50
CA ILE A 10 -16.37 56.26 -33.62
C ILE A 10 -14.88 56.16 -33.40
N GLY A 11 -14.46 55.57 -32.27
CA GLY A 11 -13.06 55.28 -31.98
C GLY A 11 -12.82 53.79 -32.16
N VAL A 12 -11.84 53.44 -33.00
CA VAL A 12 -11.32 52.09 -33.11
C VAL A 12 -10.02 52.05 -32.33
N GLN A 13 -10.01 51.33 -31.22
CA GLN A 13 -8.82 51.08 -30.40
C GLN A 13 -8.17 49.77 -30.89
N PHE A 14 -7.01 49.88 -31.52
CA PHE A 14 -6.22 48.76 -31.96
C PHE A 14 -5.03 48.59 -31.01
N GLU A 15 -5.08 47.62 -30.14
CA GLU A 15 -3.95 47.21 -29.27
C GLU A 15 -3.22 46.02 -29.92
N MET A 16 -2.05 46.31 -30.47
CA MET A 16 -1.16 45.26 -30.98
C MET A 16 0.01 45.09 -30.00
N PRO A 17 0.09 43.95 -29.23
CA PRO A 17 1.25 43.69 -28.40
C PRO A 17 2.48 43.47 -29.27
N LEU A 18 3.34 44.45 -29.36
CA LEU A 18 4.50 44.55 -30.28
C LEU A 18 5.55 43.46 -30.11
N LEU A 19 5.48 42.58 -29.07
CA LEU A 19 6.51 41.60 -28.78
C LEU A 19 5.99 40.21 -28.42
N PHE A 20 4.69 39.95 -28.45
CA PHE A 20 4.08 38.63 -28.08
C PHE A 20 4.70 37.97 -26.86
N ARG A 21 5.18 38.76 -25.89
CA ARG A 21 5.89 38.25 -24.69
C ARG A 21 4.99 37.42 -23.82
N LYS A 22 3.74 37.83 -23.68
CA LYS A 22 2.74 37.12 -22.88
C LYS A 22 2.43 35.78 -23.52
N GLU A 23 2.12 35.75 -24.77
CA GLU A 23 1.79 34.55 -25.55
C GLU A 23 2.95 33.55 -25.59
N ARG A 24 4.20 34.03 -25.68
CA ARG A 24 5.40 33.19 -25.58
C ARG A 24 5.57 32.63 -24.18
N GLY A 25 5.32 33.44 -23.14
CA GLY A 25 5.33 32.98 -21.74
C GLY A 25 4.26 31.92 -21.47
N ASP A 26 3.06 32.15 -21.98
CA ASP A 26 1.94 31.18 -21.82
C ASP A 26 2.23 29.87 -22.58
N LEU A 27 2.86 29.94 -23.76
CA LEU A 27 3.28 28.76 -24.51
C LEU A 27 4.35 27.96 -23.75
N GLU A 28 5.37 28.62 -23.19
CA GLU A 28 6.41 27.93 -22.38
C GLU A 28 5.84 27.33 -21.12
N LEU A 29 4.93 28.03 -20.43
CA LEU A 29 4.20 27.48 -19.29
C LEU A 29 3.37 26.25 -19.66
N ALA A 30 2.70 26.28 -20.83
CA ALA A 30 1.94 25.13 -21.31
C ALA A 30 2.86 23.92 -21.59
N LYS A 31 4.03 24.13 -22.20
CA LYS A 31 5.02 23.07 -22.43
C LYS A 31 5.54 22.49 -21.12
N LEU A 32 5.87 23.35 -20.16
CA LEU A 32 6.34 22.90 -18.84
C LEU A 32 5.27 22.08 -18.10
N LYS A 33 4.00 22.49 -18.18
CA LYS A 33 2.90 21.71 -17.62
C LYS A 33 2.77 20.32 -18.25
N VAL A 34 2.91 20.22 -19.57
CA VAL A 34 2.89 18.92 -20.26
C VAL A 34 4.07 18.05 -19.81
N GLN A 35 5.26 18.63 -19.64
CA GLN A 35 6.42 17.88 -19.15
C GLN A 35 6.23 17.41 -17.69
N ASP A 36 5.67 18.27 -16.84
CA ASP A 36 5.37 17.94 -15.44
C ASP A 36 4.35 16.80 -15.34
N GLU A 37 3.28 16.83 -16.13
CA GLU A 37 2.30 15.77 -16.22
C GLU A 37 2.90 14.45 -16.73
N GLN A 38 3.81 14.49 -17.70
CA GLN A 38 4.52 13.31 -18.19
C GLN A 38 5.42 12.71 -17.10
N LEU A 39 6.15 13.54 -16.34
CA LEU A 39 6.97 13.09 -15.23
C LEU A 39 6.10 12.51 -14.09
N SER A 40 5.00 13.17 -13.78
CA SER A 40 4.02 12.70 -12.80
C SER A 40 3.43 11.35 -13.19
N TYR A 41 3.09 11.15 -14.45
CA TYR A 41 2.62 9.87 -14.97
C TYR A 41 3.67 8.75 -14.79
N VAL A 42 4.92 9.02 -15.16
CA VAL A 42 6.02 8.05 -15.01
C VAL A 42 6.25 7.71 -13.53
N ASN A 43 6.29 8.73 -12.68
CA ASN A 43 6.46 8.53 -11.22
C ASN A 43 5.32 7.72 -10.62
N ASN A 44 4.07 8.03 -10.96
CA ASN A 44 2.91 7.29 -10.48
C ASN A 44 2.94 5.83 -10.94
N LYS A 45 3.35 5.58 -12.18
CA LYS A 45 3.53 4.22 -12.70
C LYS A 45 4.61 3.44 -11.96
N MET A 46 5.75 4.08 -11.65
CA MET A 46 6.83 3.46 -10.87
C MET A 46 6.37 3.18 -9.42
N TYR A 47 5.71 4.15 -8.79
CA TYR A 47 5.16 4.01 -7.45
C TYR A 47 4.18 2.83 -7.35
N LEU A 48 3.27 2.72 -8.31
CA LEU A 48 2.29 1.64 -8.34
C LEU A 48 2.95 0.27 -8.53
N LYS A 49 3.95 0.17 -9.42
CA LYS A 49 4.75 -1.06 -9.59
C LYS A 49 5.47 -1.45 -8.30
N ALA A 50 6.08 -0.48 -7.63
CA ALA A 50 6.76 -0.71 -6.34
C ALA A 50 5.78 -1.20 -5.28
N LYS A 51 4.59 -0.60 -5.19
CA LYS A 51 3.52 -1.00 -4.26
C LYS A 51 3.03 -2.42 -4.50
N ILE A 52 2.83 -2.82 -5.78
CA ILE A 52 2.47 -4.20 -6.11
C ILE A 52 3.58 -5.17 -5.71
N LYS A 53 4.84 -4.83 -6.01
CA LYS A 53 6.00 -5.66 -5.66
C LYS A 53 6.14 -5.84 -4.14
N GLN A 54 5.93 -4.76 -3.39
CA GLN A 54 5.90 -4.81 -1.92
C GLN A 54 4.79 -5.75 -1.43
N ALA A 55 3.56 -5.58 -1.91
CA ALA A 55 2.44 -6.43 -1.51
C ALA A 55 2.68 -7.91 -1.85
N GLN A 56 3.33 -8.22 -2.99
CA GLN A 56 3.75 -9.59 -3.31
C GLN A 56 4.76 -10.15 -2.29
N ASN A 57 5.76 -9.36 -1.93
CA ASN A 57 6.76 -9.76 -0.94
C ASN A 57 6.13 -9.96 0.45
N ASP A 58 5.16 -9.12 0.82
CA ASP A 58 4.45 -9.25 2.10
C ASP A 58 3.65 -10.55 2.16
N VAL A 59 2.99 -10.96 1.07
CA VAL A 59 2.30 -12.26 0.97
C VAL A 59 3.28 -13.41 1.11
N LEU A 60 4.41 -13.39 0.39
CA LEU A 60 5.42 -14.45 0.46
C LEU A 60 6.01 -14.57 1.87
N ASN A 61 6.33 -13.45 2.50
CA ASN A 61 6.86 -13.43 3.86
C ASN A 61 5.84 -13.96 4.88
N ALA A 62 4.58 -13.57 4.75
CA ALA A 62 3.51 -14.05 5.62
C ALA A 62 3.25 -15.54 5.43
N GLN A 63 3.33 -16.05 4.19
CA GLN A 63 3.22 -17.47 3.89
C GLN A 63 4.36 -18.28 4.54
N ASN A 64 5.61 -17.85 4.36
CA ASN A 64 6.76 -18.51 4.99
C ASN A 64 6.64 -18.52 6.52
N GLN A 65 6.16 -17.42 7.12
CA GLN A 65 5.91 -17.39 8.56
C GLN A 65 4.80 -18.37 8.97
N LEU A 66 3.74 -18.48 8.17
CA LEU A 66 2.64 -19.40 8.45
C LEU A 66 3.12 -20.85 8.46
N ASP A 67 3.99 -21.23 7.51
CA ASP A 67 4.56 -22.58 7.43
C ASP A 67 5.44 -22.87 8.67
N ILE A 68 6.29 -21.91 9.08
CA ILE A 68 7.13 -22.06 10.29
C ILE A 68 6.26 -22.20 11.55
N TYR A 69 5.24 -21.35 11.71
CA TYR A 69 4.38 -21.43 12.91
C TYR A 69 3.47 -22.65 12.91
N SER A 70 3.05 -23.16 11.75
CA SER A 70 2.34 -24.43 11.67
C SER A 70 3.17 -25.58 12.20
N GLN A 71 4.46 -25.64 11.84
CA GLN A 71 5.40 -26.64 12.37
C GLN A 71 5.64 -26.43 13.86
N THR A 72 5.80 -25.19 14.31
CA THR A 72 5.99 -24.86 15.75
C THR A 72 4.81 -25.34 16.60
N VAL A 73 3.59 -25.23 16.09
CA VAL A 73 2.39 -25.76 16.78
C VAL A 73 2.45 -27.28 16.91
N LEU A 74 2.83 -27.99 15.84
CA LEU A 74 2.98 -29.44 15.85
C LEU A 74 4.05 -29.90 16.85
N ASP A 75 5.21 -29.26 16.82
CA ASP A 75 6.33 -29.59 17.71
C ASP A 75 5.98 -29.31 19.17
N SER A 76 5.33 -28.17 19.46
CA SER A 76 4.89 -27.81 20.80
C SER A 76 3.84 -28.76 21.33
N ARG A 77 2.94 -29.24 20.46
CA ARG A 77 1.96 -30.28 20.84
C ARG A 77 2.63 -31.58 21.16
N GLN A 78 3.58 -32.03 20.34
CA GLN A 78 4.31 -33.29 20.62
C GLN A 78 5.07 -33.22 21.95
N LEU A 79 5.71 -32.09 22.25
CA LEU A 79 6.39 -31.87 23.52
C LEU A 79 5.43 -31.90 24.72
N PHE A 80 4.25 -31.29 24.58
CA PHE A 80 3.22 -31.32 25.61
C PHE A 80 2.72 -32.74 25.87
N GLU A 81 2.39 -33.52 24.83
CA GLU A 81 1.92 -34.87 24.95
C GLU A 81 3.00 -35.83 25.56
N ALA A 82 4.27 -35.62 25.14
CA ALA A 82 5.39 -36.37 25.71
C ALA A 82 5.56 -36.09 27.22
N GLU A 83 5.52 -34.81 27.62
CA GLU A 83 5.63 -34.40 29.03
C GLU A 83 4.49 -34.96 29.87
N LYS A 84 3.28 -34.96 29.31
CA LYS A 84 2.10 -35.56 29.96
C LYS A 84 2.29 -37.05 30.21
N THR A 85 2.82 -37.79 29.23
CA THR A 85 3.13 -39.21 29.35
C THR A 85 4.18 -39.47 30.44
N MET A 86 5.25 -38.64 30.45
CA MET A 86 6.28 -38.74 31.51
C MET A 86 5.71 -38.44 32.91
N PHE A 87 4.79 -37.50 33.02
CA PHE A 87 4.11 -37.21 34.28
C PHE A 87 3.24 -38.39 34.74
N GLU A 88 2.49 -39.05 33.84
CA GLU A 88 1.69 -40.23 34.15
C GLU A 88 2.56 -41.40 34.60
N GLN A 89 3.82 -41.48 34.16
CA GLN A 89 4.81 -42.47 34.56
C GLN A 89 5.55 -42.10 35.88
N GLY A 90 5.29 -40.89 36.40
CA GLY A 90 5.94 -40.41 37.63
C GLY A 90 7.35 -39.83 37.39
N GLU A 91 7.76 -39.63 36.11
CA GLU A 91 9.09 -39.13 35.72
C GLU A 91 9.12 -37.61 35.50
N SER A 92 7.97 -36.93 35.58
CA SER A 92 7.86 -35.49 35.43
C SER A 92 6.97 -34.85 36.52
N SER A 93 6.84 -33.54 36.50
CA SER A 93 6.05 -32.76 37.43
C SER A 93 4.90 -32.02 36.73
N LEU A 94 3.81 -31.79 37.47
CA LEU A 94 2.67 -31.00 37.00
C LEU A 94 3.09 -29.59 36.56
N PHE A 95 4.14 -29.02 37.17
CA PHE A 95 4.70 -27.71 36.75
C PHE A 95 5.23 -27.75 35.31
N LEU A 96 5.96 -28.82 34.95
CA LEU A 96 6.48 -28.99 33.60
C LEU A 96 5.38 -29.21 32.56
N VAL A 97 4.37 -30.04 32.91
CA VAL A 97 3.19 -30.24 32.04
C VAL A 97 2.48 -28.92 31.78
N ASN A 98 2.21 -28.11 32.82
CA ASN A 98 1.57 -26.81 32.67
C ASN A 98 2.44 -25.83 31.83
N ALA A 99 3.77 -25.88 32.02
CA ALA A 99 4.68 -25.05 31.22
C ALA A 99 4.65 -25.41 29.71
N ARG A 100 4.59 -26.74 29.40
CA ARG A 100 4.47 -27.20 28.00
C ARG A 100 3.10 -26.89 27.41
N GLU A 101 2.03 -27.04 28.18
CA GLU A 101 0.68 -26.66 27.77
C GLU A 101 0.61 -25.16 27.43
N LEU A 102 1.15 -24.30 28.30
CA LEU A 102 1.20 -22.86 28.04
C LEU A 102 1.97 -22.54 26.76
N THR A 103 3.11 -23.21 26.52
CA THR A 103 3.91 -23.06 25.31
C THR A 103 3.10 -23.45 24.05
N TYR A 104 2.38 -24.56 24.10
CA TYR A 104 1.51 -25.01 23.02
C TYR A 104 0.36 -24.02 22.76
N ILE A 105 -0.28 -23.49 23.79
CA ILE A 105 -1.34 -22.47 23.68
C ILE A 105 -0.76 -21.20 23.02
N GLN A 106 0.41 -20.73 23.45
CA GLN A 106 1.07 -19.56 22.88
C GLN A 106 1.44 -19.77 21.41
N ALA A 107 1.91 -20.97 21.04
CA ALA A 107 2.20 -21.30 19.64
C ALA A 107 0.94 -21.24 18.77
N ASN A 108 -0.20 -21.77 19.26
CA ASN A 108 -1.49 -21.68 18.55
C ASN A 108 -1.95 -20.23 18.38
N LEU A 109 -1.88 -19.41 19.43
CA LEU A 109 -2.25 -18.00 19.35
C LEU A 109 -1.41 -17.27 18.30
N LYS A 110 -0.10 -17.57 18.26
CA LYS A 110 0.81 -16.96 17.29
C LYS A 110 0.52 -17.43 15.86
N TYR A 111 0.21 -18.69 15.66
CA TYR A 111 -0.24 -19.21 14.36
C TYR A 111 -1.49 -18.48 13.85
N ILE A 112 -2.49 -18.29 14.72
CA ILE A 112 -3.72 -17.55 14.35
C ILE A 112 -3.41 -16.09 13.99
N GLU A 113 -2.54 -15.43 14.76
CA GLU A 113 -2.10 -14.06 14.45
C GLU A 113 -1.47 -13.97 13.06
N VAL A 114 -0.55 -14.90 12.74
CA VAL A 114 0.13 -14.93 11.43
C VAL A 114 -0.84 -15.29 10.32
N LEU A 115 -1.81 -16.16 10.54
CA LEU A 115 -2.87 -16.49 9.60
C LEU A 115 -3.69 -15.24 9.24
N CYS A 116 -4.06 -14.44 10.24
CA CYS A 116 -4.75 -13.17 10.01
C CYS A 116 -3.89 -12.19 9.17
N LYS A 117 -2.59 -12.09 9.48
CA LYS A 117 -1.64 -11.28 8.70
C LYS A 117 -1.53 -11.73 7.24
N TYR A 118 -1.49 -13.04 7.02
CA TYR A 118 -1.48 -13.60 5.66
C TYR A 118 -2.74 -13.21 4.87
N GLN A 119 -3.92 -13.32 5.49
CA GLN A 119 -5.18 -12.91 4.86
C GLN A 119 -5.20 -11.40 4.56
N GLN A 120 -4.70 -10.57 5.47
CA GLN A 120 -4.57 -9.13 5.26
C GLN A 120 -3.62 -8.80 4.09
N ALA A 121 -2.48 -9.50 4.01
CA ALA A 121 -1.53 -9.33 2.91
C ALA A 121 -2.14 -9.72 1.56
N LEU A 122 -2.90 -10.82 1.48
CA LEU A 122 -3.65 -11.22 0.28
C LEU A 122 -4.66 -10.15 -0.16
N LEU A 123 -5.43 -9.59 0.78
CA LEU A 123 -6.38 -8.53 0.49
C LEU A 123 -5.67 -7.26 -0.02
N SER A 124 -4.55 -6.89 0.61
CA SER A 124 -3.73 -5.75 0.18
C SER A 124 -3.18 -5.93 -1.23
N LEU A 125 -2.73 -7.14 -1.58
CA LEU A 125 -2.27 -7.46 -2.93
C LEU A 125 -3.41 -7.36 -3.95
N ARG A 126 -4.59 -7.91 -3.64
CA ARG A 126 -5.78 -7.80 -4.51
C ARG A 126 -6.18 -6.35 -4.75
N PHE A 127 -6.17 -5.54 -3.69
CA PHE A 127 -6.46 -4.11 -3.78
C PHE A 127 -5.43 -3.36 -4.64
N ALA A 128 -4.13 -3.65 -4.46
CA ALA A 128 -3.07 -3.06 -5.27
C ALA A 128 -3.19 -3.42 -6.76
N LEU A 129 -3.61 -4.66 -7.09
CA LEU A 129 -3.85 -5.09 -8.46
C LEU A 129 -5.10 -4.45 -9.06
N ALA A 130 -6.19 -4.31 -8.29
CA ALA A 130 -7.41 -3.66 -8.76
C ALA A 130 -7.21 -2.17 -9.05
N SER A 131 -6.30 -1.50 -8.33
CA SER A 131 -5.95 -0.09 -8.59
C SER A 131 -5.05 0.10 -9.80
N PHE A 132 -4.56 -0.99 -10.41
CA PHE A 132 -3.74 -0.97 -11.62
C PHE A 132 -4.57 -1.15 -12.91
N MET A 133 -5.76 -1.74 -12.82
CA MET A 133 -6.71 -1.90 -13.92
C MET A 133 -7.54 -0.62 -14.12
#